data_5437a7606467db795153369af664d8db
#
_entry.id   5437a7606467db795153369af664d8db
#
_cell.length_a   1.000
_cell.length_b   1.000
_cell.length_c   1.000
_cell.angle_alpha   90.00
_cell.angle_beta   90.00
_cell.angle_gamma   90.00
#
_symmetry.space_group_name_H-M   'P 1'
#
loop_
_entity.id
_entity.type
_entity.pdbx_description
1 polymer ?
#
loop_
_entity_poly.entity_id
_entity_poly.type
_entity_poly.pdbx_seq_one_letter_code
_entity_poly.pdbx_strand_id
1 'polypeptide(L)'
;MDLNKIFHLYGPHTPEQIVVHNTSRGKDDYRMVHIVEYPSIGKTAIKIAKNSFTTPERVKGWAKLIEHYCSLGIYCPRIIRNKNGEFCAIIDGYLVFAEEYVKYQTASGIDKCATGQHRYEQKLYESIGLVAANPAPSVPWHTAYCLYDKFDESEEYDENYECALAIRDYYVNHIPKYAMQAKSLFDEYCRRREKFESRYRLLPKAVFQGDINESNILVTKDGDFAGMVDFNLSGTETILNYAFCESFCSLDDDSQIDMLLDTEALKKRDARTAQRLGWIGKHYRFTDIEKESFNEYYNIVAPFRWTYHSFFLSLLKNREKYPEGRKYAGIILDWIAFQMTGKDISSLLP
;
A
#
# COMPACT_ATOMS: atom_id res chain seq x y z
N MET A 1 -8.05 12.10 27.19
CA MET A 1 -9.08 11.46 26.31
C MET A 1 -10.02 10.63 27.18
N ASP A 2 -11.31 10.88 27.08
CA ASP A 2 -12.34 10.20 27.87
C ASP A 2 -12.98 9.06 27.03
N LEU A 3 -12.55 7.81 27.29
CA LEU A 3 -13.06 6.64 26.57
C LEU A 3 -14.56 6.41 26.76
N ASN A 4 -15.14 6.79 27.90
CA ASN A 4 -16.57 6.64 28.12
C ASN A 4 -17.37 7.52 27.16
N LYS A 5 -16.93 8.76 26.91
CA LYS A 5 -17.56 9.63 25.91
C LYS A 5 -17.51 9.00 24.51
N ILE A 6 -16.38 8.36 24.17
CA ILE A 6 -16.19 7.68 22.87
C ILE A 6 -17.14 6.50 22.76
N PHE A 7 -17.18 5.62 23.75
CA PHE A 7 -18.04 4.44 23.72
C PHE A 7 -19.54 4.80 23.66
N HIS A 8 -19.96 5.84 24.37
CA HIS A 8 -21.35 6.32 24.32
C HIS A 8 -21.78 6.95 22.99
N LEU A 9 -20.86 7.11 22.01
CA LEU A 9 -21.23 7.47 20.64
C LEU A 9 -21.93 6.33 19.89
N TYR A 10 -21.65 5.07 20.26
CA TYR A 10 -22.11 3.88 19.53
C TYR A 10 -23.09 3.01 20.32
N GLY A 11 -23.27 3.27 21.59
CA GLY A 11 -24.24 2.55 22.43
C GLY A 11 -24.56 3.29 23.73
N PRO A 12 -25.71 2.97 24.37
CA PRO A 12 -26.15 3.65 25.60
C PRO A 12 -25.37 3.22 26.85
N HIS A 13 -24.68 2.08 26.78
CA HIS A 13 -23.92 1.49 27.86
C HIS A 13 -22.44 1.43 27.54
N THR A 14 -21.60 1.46 28.57
CA THR A 14 -20.18 1.17 28.40
C THR A 14 -20.04 -0.27 27.93
N PRO A 15 -19.39 -0.52 26.78
CA PRO A 15 -19.23 -1.86 26.24
C PRO A 15 -18.21 -2.66 27.06
N GLU A 16 -18.25 -3.98 26.94
CA GLU A 16 -17.13 -4.83 27.33
C GLU A 16 -15.95 -4.57 26.37
N GLN A 17 -14.78 -4.24 26.92
CA GLN A 17 -13.56 -4.08 26.15
C GLN A 17 -12.85 -5.42 26.06
N ILE A 18 -12.69 -5.95 24.83
CA ILE A 18 -12.11 -7.25 24.57
C ILE A 18 -10.58 -7.13 24.38
N VAL A 19 -10.15 -6.23 23.48
CA VAL A 19 -8.73 -6.07 23.15
C VAL A 19 -8.43 -4.64 22.72
N VAL A 20 -7.19 -4.19 22.94
CA VAL A 20 -6.68 -2.90 22.46
C VAL A 20 -5.42 -3.13 21.65
N HIS A 21 -5.40 -2.57 20.45
CA HIS A 21 -4.22 -2.55 19.59
C HIS A 21 -3.70 -1.13 19.46
N ASN A 22 -2.43 -0.93 19.79
CA ASN A 22 -1.72 0.31 19.50
C ASN A 22 -1.00 0.17 18.16
N THR A 23 -1.44 0.93 17.18
CA THR A 23 -0.86 0.96 15.82
C THR A 23 -0.21 2.31 15.49
N SER A 24 0.05 3.15 16.53
CA SER A 24 0.70 4.45 16.39
C SER A 24 2.09 4.32 15.79
N ARG A 25 2.48 5.30 14.94
CA ARG A 25 3.79 5.38 14.32
C ARG A 25 4.44 6.74 14.66
N GLY A 26 5.28 6.76 15.69
CA GLY A 26 5.92 8.01 16.14
C GLY A 26 5.00 8.92 16.96
N LYS A 27 5.40 10.19 17.09
CA LYS A 27 4.70 11.18 17.94
C LYS A 27 3.50 11.82 17.25
N ASP A 28 3.56 11.93 15.93
CA ASP A 28 2.59 12.68 15.12
C ASP A 28 1.55 11.78 14.44
N ASP A 29 1.64 10.46 14.65
CA ASP A 29 0.71 9.48 14.11
C ASP A 29 0.18 8.56 15.21
N TYR A 30 -0.74 9.11 16.02
CA TYR A 30 -1.44 8.36 17.06
C TYR A 30 -2.58 7.54 16.46
N ARG A 31 -2.58 6.23 16.72
CA ARG A 31 -3.64 5.31 16.27
C ARG A 31 -3.88 4.20 17.29
N MET A 32 -5.12 4.09 17.74
CA MET A 32 -5.56 3.05 18.66
C MET A 32 -6.81 2.37 18.11
N VAL A 33 -6.89 1.06 18.23
CA VAL A 33 -8.06 0.27 17.88
C VAL A 33 -8.55 -0.46 19.13
N HIS A 34 -9.78 -0.17 19.54
CA HIS A 34 -10.45 -0.86 20.64
C HIS A 34 -11.49 -1.81 20.06
N ILE A 35 -11.29 -3.11 20.25
CA ILE A 35 -12.33 -4.10 19.98
C ILE A 35 -13.22 -4.16 21.23
N VAL A 36 -14.48 -3.82 21.04
CA VAL A 36 -15.46 -3.76 22.12
C VAL A 36 -16.70 -4.56 21.76
N GLU A 37 -17.47 -4.98 22.74
CA GLU A 37 -18.74 -5.69 22.55
C GLU A 37 -19.90 -4.90 23.19
N TYR A 38 -20.84 -4.51 22.36
CA TYR A 38 -22.08 -3.86 22.79
C TYR A 38 -23.23 -4.87 22.78
N PRO A 39 -24.10 -4.87 23.79
CA PRO A 39 -25.27 -5.75 23.80
C PRO A 39 -26.19 -5.58 22.60
N SER A 40 -26.26 -4.37 22.04
CA SER A 40 -27.19 -4.00 20.95
C SER A 40 -26.65 -4.22 19.54
N ILE A 41 -25.33 -4.02 19.33
CA ILE A 41 -24.72 -4.09 18.00
C ILE A 41 -23.60 -5.14 17.88
N GLY A 42 -23.30 -5.84 18.99
CA GLY A 42 -22.26 -6.87 19.03
C GLY A 42 -20.84 -6.29 19.01
N LYS A 43 -19.89 -7.13 18.54
CA LYS A 43 -18.48 -6.74 18.42
C LYS A 43 -18.27 -5.65 17.40
N THR A 44 -17.46 -4.66 17.78
CA THR A 44 -17.20 -3.46 17.00
C THR A 44 -15.75 -3.05 17.17
N ALA A 45 -15.11 -2.58 16.11
CA ALA A 45 -13.78 -1.99 16.14
C ALA A 45 -13.87 -0.47 16.19
N ILE A 46 -13.56 0.14 17.34
CA ILE A 46 -13.51 1.60 17.51
C ILE A 46 -12.08 2.05 17.25
N LYS A 47 -11.91 2.87 16.23
CA LYS A 47 -10.63 3.45 15.82
C LYS A 47 -10.54 4.89 16.31
N ILE A 48 -9.41 5.22 16.94
CA ILE A 48 -9.13 6.55 17.51
C ILE A 48 -7.80 7.00 16.88
N ALA A 49 -7.83 8.11 16.17
CA ALA A 49 -6.67 8.61 15.45
C ALA A 49 -6.44 10.11 15.71
N LYS A 50 -5.15 10.49 15.70
CA LYS A 50 -4.71 11.88 15.63
C LYS A 50 -3.44 11.91 14.77
N ASN A 51 -3.62 12.25 13.51
CA ASN A 51 -2.59 12.41 12.50
C ASN A 51 -3.11 13.37 11.42
N SER A 52 -2.27 13.72 10.44
CA SER A 52 -2.59 14.69 9.40
C SER A 52 -3.61 14.17 8.37
N PHE A 53 -3.62 12.85 8.11
CA PHE A 53 -4.41 12.27 7.03
C PHE A 53 -5.74 11.65 7.47
N THR A 54 -5.97 11.39 8.74
CA THR A 54 -7.27 10.88 9.21
C THR A 54 -8.20 12.04 9.49
N THR A 55 -8.98 12.46 8.49
CA THR A 55 -9.91 13.59 8.56
C THR A 55 -11.36 13.15 8.44
N PRO A 56 -12.34 13.96 8.89
CA PRO A 56 -13.77 13.65 8.72
C PRO A 56 -14.16 13.42 7.25
N GLU A 57 -13.57 14.18 6.33
CA GLU A 57 -13.80 14.07 4.89
C GLU A 57 -13.32 12.72 4.37
N ARG A 58 -12.11 12.30 4.76
CA ARG A 58 -11.56 10.99 4.37
C ARG A 58 -12.39 9.85 4.95
N VAL A 59 -12.79 9.89 6.21
CA VAL A 59 -13.65 8.85 6.80
C VAL A 59 -14.99 8.73 6.07
N LYS A 60 -15.60 9.83 5.68
CA LYS A 60 -16.81 9.82 4.83
C LYS A 60 -16.54 9.24 3.44
N GLY A 61 -15.38 9.55 2.87
CA GLY A 61 -14.95 8.96 1.60
C GLY A 61 -14.69 7.47 1.70
N TRP A 62 -14.02 7.02 2.77
CA TRP A 62 -13.79 5.58 3.02
C TRP A 62 -15.11 4.83 3.17
N ALA A 63 -16.10 5.38 3.88
CA ALA A 63 -17.41 4.76 3.99
C ALA A 63 -18.07 4.53 2.62
N LYS A 64 -18.02 5.54 1.72
CA LYS A 64 -18.56 5.42 0.36
C LYS A 64 -17.78 4.42 -0.50
N LEU A 65 -16.46 4.42 -0.37
CA LEU A 65 -15.60 3.48 -1.10
C LEU A 65 -15.85 2.04 -0.65
N ILE A 66 -15.97 1.81 0.65
CA ILE A 66 -16.35 0.51 1.23
C ILE A 66 -17.71 0.05 0.68
N GLU A 67 -18.71 0.93 0.65
CA GLU A 67 -20.02 0.62 0.06
C GLU A 67 -19.90 0.24 -1.42
N HIS A 68 -19.05 0.94 -2.17
CA HIS A 68 -18.78 0.63 -3.56
C HIS A 68 -18.15 -0.75 -3.73
N TYR A 69 -17.10 -1.08 -2.97
CA TYR A 69 -16.47 -2.41 -2.99
C TYR A 69 -17.49 -3.51 -2.65
N CYS A 70 -18.31 -3.30 -1.62
CA CYS A 70 -19.38 -4.22 -1.26
C CYS A 70 -20.40 -4.41 -2.40
N SER A 71 -20.72 -3.35 -3.14
CA SER A 71 -21.64 -3.43 -4.30
C SER A 71 -21.08 -4.27 -5.45
N LEU A 72 -19.76 -4.37 -5.55
CA LEU A 72 -19.02 -5.22 -6.50
C LEU A 72 -18.83 -6.66 -5.98
N GLY A 73 -19.40 -7.00 -4.81
CA GLY A 73 -19.26 -8.33 -4.20
C GLY A 73 -17.96 -8.55 -3.44
N ILE A 74 -17.18 -7.51 -3.17
CA ILE A 74 -15.95 -7.56 -2.37
C ILE A 74 -16.32 -7.19 -0.93
N TYR A 75 -16.23 -8.14 0.00
CA TYR A 75 -16.54 -7.87 1.39
C TYR A 75 -15.53 -6.88 2.01
N CYS A 76 -16.07 -5.84 2.65
CA CYS A 76 -15.32 -4.89 3.47
C CYS A 76 -16.14 -4.53 4.70
N PRO A 77 -15.56 -4.45 5.90
CA PRO A 77 -16.29 -4.05 7.10
C PRO A 77 -16.78 -2.60 6.94
N ARG A 78 -18.07 -2.38 7.21
CA ARG A 78 -18.65 -1.05 7.03
C ARG A 78 -18.30 -0.13 8.18
N ILE A 79 -18.20 1.16 7.90
CA ILE A 79 -18.11 2.20 8.94
C ILE A 79 -19.50 2.40 9.54
N ILE A 80 -19.58 2.23 10.85
CA ILE A 80 -20.83 2.33 11.62
C ILE A 80 -21.14 3.81 11.92
N ARG A 81 -22.36 4.24 11.65
CA ARG A 81 -22.79 5.58 12.06
C ARG A 81 -22.94 5.66 13.57
N ASN A 82 -22.49 6.75 14.14
CA ASN A 82 -22.69 7.05 15.57
C ASN A 82 -24.16 7.44 15.86
N LYS A 83 -24.52 7.64 17.13
CA LYS A 83 -25.87 8.01 17.56
C LYS A 83 -26.42 9.31 16.94
N ASN A 84 -25.55 10.15 16.40
CA ASN A 84 -25.90 11.39 15.71
C ASN A 84 -26.07 11.18 14.19
N GLY A 85 -25.93 9.96 13.69
CA GLY A 85 -26.01 9.64 12.28
C GLY A 85 -24.73 9.91 11.48
N GLU A 86 -23.63 10.34 12.14
CA GLU A 86 -22.35 10.67 11.51
C GLU A 86 -21.40 9.46 11.46
N PHE A 87 -20.51 9.41 10.48
CA PHE A 87 -19.51 8.34 10.37
C PHE A 87 -18.35 8.48 11.35
N CYS A 88 -18.09 9.68 11.87
CA CYS A 88 -17.02 9.93 12.84
C CYS A 88 -17.41 11.08 13.79
N ALA A 89 -16.60 11.28 14.83
CA ALA A 89 -16.68 12.42 15.73
C ALA A 89 -15.27 12.86 16.15
N ILE A 90 -15.13 14.11 16.58
CA ILE A 90 -13.90 14.62 17.20
C ILE A 90 -14.15 14.72 18.71
N ILE A 91 -13.37 13.99 19.50
CA ILE A 91 -13.42 13.98 20.97
C ILE A 91 -12.02 14.31 21.50
N ASP A 92 -11.92 15.38 22.28
CA ASP A 92 -10.66 15.87 22.87
C ASP A 92 -9.52 16.02 21.82
N GLY A 93 -9.86 16.41 20.57
CA GLY A 93 -8.90 16.57 19.47
C GLY A 93 -8.47 15.27 18.78
N TYR A 94 -9.12 14.15 19.11
CA TYR A 94 -8.97 12.87 18.41
C TYR A 94 -10.15 12.61 17.49
N LEU A 95 -9.88 12.13 16.30
CA LEU A 95 -10.92 11.63 15.42
C LEU A 95 -11.26 10.20 15.80
N VAL A 96 -12.55 9.93 15.94
CA VAL A 96 -13.09 8.63 16.36
C VAL A 96 -14.10 8.15 15.33
N PHE A 97 -13.94 6.90 14.90
CA PHE A 97 -14.92 6.20 14.07
C PHE A 97 -14.98 4.72 14.44
N ALA A 98 -16.03 4.02 14.03
CA ALA A 98 -16.20 2.61 14.31
C ALA A 98 -16.46 1.82 13.04
N GLU A 99 -15.98 0.59 13.00
CA GLU A 99 -16.17 -0.36 11.91
C GLU A 99 -16.80 -1.65 12.44
N GLU A 100 -17.52 -2.35 11.57
CA GLU A 100 -17.99 -3.71 11.84
C GLU A 100 -16.80 -4.60 12.22
N TYR A 101 -17.01 -5.47 13.20
CA TYR A 101 -15.99 -6.45 13.57
C TYR A 101 -15.84 -7.52 12.47
N VAL A 102 -14.61 -7.74 12.04
CA VAL A 102 -14.29 -8.69 10.99
C VAL A 102 -14.33 -10.12 11.50
N LYS A 103 -15.05 -11.01 10.81
CA LYS A 103 -15.19 -12.43 11.14
C LYS A 103 -14.12 -13.33 10.48
N TYR A 104 -13.42 -12.80 9.51
CA TYR A 104 -12.38 -13.50 8.78
C TYR A 104 -11.00 -13.28 9.39
N GLN A 105 -10.06 -14.17 9.13
CA GLN A 105 -8.66 -13.98 9.46
C GLN A 105 -7.96 -13.16 8.36
N THR A 106 -6.82 -12.55 8.69
CA THR A 106 -5.97 -11.89 7.70
C THR A 106 -5.05 -12.91 7.01
N ALA A 107 -4.61 -12.58 5.81
CA ALA A 107 -3.72 -13.45 5.03
C ALA A 107 -2.31 -13.58 5.64
N SER A 108 -1.89 -12.66 6.52
CA SER A 108 -0.55 -12.63 7.14
C SER A 108 -0.22 -13.86 8.00
N GLY A 109 -1.22 -14.68 8.38
CA GLY A 109 -1.03 -15.89 9.18
C GLY A 109 -1.13 -17.20 8.39
N ILE A 110 -1.18 -17.14 7.06
CA ILE A 110 -1.40 -18.32 6.23
C ILE A 110 -0.12 -18.80 5.58
N ASP A 111 0.15 -20.10 5.69
CA ASP A 111 1.26 -20.72 4.99
C ASP A 111 1.10 -20.63 3.47
N LYS A 112 2.19 -20.35 2.77
CA LYS A 112 2.25 -20.43 1.32
C LYS A 112 2.05 -21.87 0.88
N CYS A 113 1.22 -22.09 -0.14
CA CYS A 113 1.11 -23.42 -0.73
C CYS A 113 2.43 -23.87 -1.36
N ALA A 114 2.56 -25.17 -1.68
CA ALA A 114 3.77 -25.77 -2.23
C ALA A 114 4.34 -25.07 -3.48
N THR A 115 3.50 -24.31 -4.21
CA THR A 115 3.89 -23.49 -5.38
C THR A 115 4.43 -22.11 -5.00
N GLY A 116 4.44 -21.76 -3.70
CA GLY A 116 4.80 -20.41 -3.23
C GLY A 116 3.73 -19.34 -3.53
N GLN A 117 2.53 -19.74 -3.97
CA GLN A 117 1.40 -18.88 -4.29
C GLN A 117 0.29 -19.08 -3.26
N HIS A 118 -0.39 -17.99 -2.88
CA HIS A 118 -1.56 -18.06 -2.00
C HIS A 118 -2.84 -18.27 -2.80
N ARG A 119 -3.78 -19.05 -2.25
CA ARG A 119 -5.08 -19.33 -2.90
C ARG A 119 -5.90 -18.06 -3.15
N TYR A 120 -5.79 -17.06 -2.28
CA TYR A 120 -6.53 -15.79 -2.40
C TYR A 120 -6.04 -14.90 -3.54
N GLU A 121 -4.79 -15.05 -4.03
CA GLU A 121 -4.15 -14.09 -4.94
C GLU A 121 -4.96 -13.89 -6.24
N GLN A 122 -5.38 -14.96 -6.87
CA GLN A 122 -6.15 -14.85 -8.12
C GLN A 122 -7.38 -13.95 -7.95
N LYS A 123 -8.20 -14.24 -6.93
CA LYS A 123 -9.44 -13.49 -6.70
C LYS A 123 -9.19 -12.06 -6.25
N LEU A 124 -8.11 -11.81 -5.50
CA LEU A 124 -7.66 -10.47 -5.14
C LEU A 124 -7.37 -9.64 -6.38
N TYR A 125 -6.53 -10.14 -7.31
CA TYR A 125 -6.17 -9.40 -8.52
C TYR A 125 -7.33 -9.28 -9.52
N GLU A 126 -8.20 -10.27 -9.61
CA GLU A 126 -9.48 -10.14 -10.32
C GLU A 126 -10.35 -9.01 -9.73
N SER A 127 -10.39 -8.89 -8.41
CA SER A 127 -11.14 -7.82 -7.73
C SER A 127 -10.54 -6.44 -8.00
N ILE A 128 -9.22 -6.30 -8.09
CA ILE A 128 -8.54 -5.05 -8.49
C ILE A 128 -8.98 -4.66 -9.91
N GLY A 129 -8.97 -5.60 -10.84
CA GLY A 129 -9.45 -5.35 -12.21
C GLY A 129 -10.93 -4.95 -12.26
N LEU A 130 -11.76 -5.58 -11.43
CA LEU A 130 -13.19 -5.27 -11.32
C LEU A 130 -13.42 -3.84 -10.79
N VAL A 131 -12.68 -3.42 -9.77
CA VAL A 131 -12.74 -2.05 -9.23
C VAL A 131 -12.29 -1.03 -10.27
N ALA A 132 -11.20 -1.30 -11.00
CA ALA A 132 -10.73 -0.41 -12.06
C ALA A 132 -11.72 -0.26 -13.22
N ALA A 133 -12.42 -1.35 -13.59
CA ALA A 133 -13.45 -1.35 -14.63
C ALA A 133 -14.75 -0.66 -14.20
N ASN A 134 -14.97 -0.53 -12.89
CA ASN A 134 -16.15 0.10 -12.29
C ASN A 134 -15.72 1.13 -11.25
N PRO A 135 -15.14 2.28 -11.67
CA PRO A 135 -14.54 3.22 -10.73
C PRO A 135 -15.60 3.85 -9.81
N ALA A 136 -15.27 3.92 -8.53
CA ALA A 136 -16.02 4.71 -7.57
C ALA A 136 -15.99 6.21 -7.93
N PRO A 137 -16.93 7.03 -7.43
CA PRO A 137 -16.83 8.48 -7.55
C PRO A 137 -15.46 9.00 -7.08
N SER A 138 -14.89 9.94 -7.82
CA SER A 138 -13.59 10.52 -7.51
C SER A 138 -13.56 11.16 -6.12
N VAL A 139 -12.40 11.09 -5.50
CA VAL A 139 -12.08 11.79 -4.24
C VAL A 139 -10.95 12.80 -4.48
N PRO A 140 -10.86 13.89 -3.70
CA PRO A 140 -9.85 14.93 -3.91
C PRO A 140 -8.45 14.59 -3.39
N TRP A 141 -8.24 13.38 -2.88
CA TRP A 141 -6.93 12.91 -2.39
C TRP A 141 -6.47 11.69 -3.18
N HIS A 142 -5.19 11.40 -3.07
CA HIS A 142 -4.49 10.31 -3.74
C HIS A 142 -4.17 9.17 -2.77
N THR A 143 -3.77 8.00 -3.30
CA THR A 143 -3.20 6.94 -2.47
C THR A 143 -1.84 7.37 -1.90
N ALA A 144 -1.39 6.70 -0.85
CA ALA A 144 -0.07 6.96 -0.27
C ALA A 144 1.10 6.69 -1.24
N TYR A 145 0.87 5.98 -2.34
CA TYR A 145 1.88 5.56 -3.31
C TYR A 145 1.77 6.26 -4.67
N CYS A 146 0.91 7.26 -4.78
CA CYS A 146 0.64 7.98 -6.02
C CYS A 146 1.89 8.77 -6.48
N LEU A 147 2.21 8.70 -7.78
CA LEU A 147 3.28 9.51 -8.34
C LEU A 147 2.84 10.95 -8.56
N TYR A 148 3.75 11.90 -8.35
CA TYR A 148 3.61 13.36 -8.58
C TYR A 148 2.56 14.07 -7.72
N ASP A 149 1.77 13.34 -6.96
CA ASP A 149 0.75 13.91 -6.09
C ASP A 149 0.99 13.43 -4.66
N LYS A 150 0.80 14.32 -3.69
CA LYS A 150 1.01 14.02 -2.28
C LYS A 150 -0.19 13.26 -1.72
N PHE A 151 0.08 12.35 -0.81
CA PHE A 151 -0.96 11.72 -0.02
C PHE A 151 -1.51 12.67 1.04
N ASP A 152 -0.62 13.47 1.62
CA ASP A 152 -0.89 14.35 2.76
C ASP A 152 -0.24 15.72 2.56
N GLU A 153 -0.85 16.78 3.10
CA GLU A 153 -0.30 18.13 3.03
C GLU A 153 1.03 18.31 3.76
N SER A 154 1.33 17.43 4.72
CA SER A 154 2.60 17.44 5.45
C SER A 154 3.78 16.90 4.65
N GLU A 155 3.54 16.19 3.55
CA GLU A 155 4.59 15.67 2.68
C GLU A 155 5.14 16.78 1.78
N GLU A 156 6.44 16.72 1.48
CA GLU A 156 7.08 17.63 0.53
C GLU A 156 6.96 17.11 -0.91
N TYR A 157 7.15 15.79 -1.07
CA TYR A 157 7.09 15.07 -2.34
C TYR A 157 6.19 13.84 -2.22
N ASP A 158 5.94 13.15 -3.34
CA ASP A 158 5.36 11.81 -3.32
C ASP A 158 6.35 10.79 -2.74
N GLU A 159 5.83 9.69 -2.18
CA GLU A 159 6.64 8.67 -1.48
C GLU A 159 7.78 8.12 -2.34
N ASN A 160 7.55 7.86 -3.63
CA ASN A 160 8.57 7.28 -4.51
C ASN A 160 9.76 8.23 -4.70
N TYR A 161 9.50 9.54 -4.78
CA TYR A 161 10.54 10.56 -4.83
C TYR A 161 11.32 10.65 -3.50
N GLU A 162 10.62 10.64 -2.38
CA GLU A 162 11.26 10.66 -1.05
C GLU A 162 12.13 9.43 -0.83
N CYS A 163 11.69 8.26 -1.27
CA CYS A 163 12.47 7.03 -1.23
C CYS A 163 13.77 7.14 -2.06
N ALA A 164 13.68 7.70 -3.27
CA ALA A 164 14.85 7.91 -4.13
C ALA A 164 15.84 8.90 -3.51
N LEU A 165 15.31 10.01 -2.97
CA LEU A 165 16.07 11.04 -2.28
C LEU A 165 16.81 10.47 -1.06
N ALA A 166 16.12 9.68 -0.23
CA ALA A 166 16.68 9.08 0.97
C ALA A 166 17.81 8.08 0.67
N ILE A 167 17.69 7.29 -0.42
CA ILE A 167 18.76 6.41 -0.91
C ILE A 167 19.96 7.25 -1.33
N ARG A 168 19.76 8.24 -2.21
CA ARG A 168 20.85 9.14 -2.65
C ARG A 168 21.59 9.75 -1.46
N ASP A 169 20.85 10.36 -0.53
CA ASP A 169 21.41 11.08 0.60
C ASP A 169 22.18 10.15 1.54
N TYR A 170 21.68 8.94 1.76
CA TYR A 170 22.40 7.97 2.56
C TYR A 170 23.76 7.62 1.93
N TYR A 171 23.80 7.34 0.63
CA TYR A 171 25.04 7.02 -0.06
C TYR A 171 26.02 8.20 -0.04
N VAL A 172 25.55 9.39 -0.35
CA VAL A 172 26.37 10.61 -0.37
C VAL A 172 27.02 10.88 0.99
N ASN A 173 26.25 10.73 2.06
CA ASN A 173 26.72 11.08 3.41
C ASN A 173 27.49 9.95 4.11
N HIS A 174 27.27 8.66 3.73
CA HIS A 174 27.77 7.53 4.51
C HIS A 174 28.58 6.51 3.72
N ILE A 175 28.57 6.56 2.38
CA ILE A 175 29.28 5.60 1.52
C ILE A 175 30.02 6.32 0.38
N PRO A 176 31.10 7.09 0.69
CA PRO A 176 31.77 7.97 -0.30
C PRO A 176 32.21 7.27 -1.59
N LYS A 177 32.59 5.97 -1.51
CA LYS A 177 32.96 5.15 -2.68
C LYS A 177 31.89 5.14 -3.77
N TYR A 178 30.62 5.21 -3.40
CA TYR A 178 29.49 5.11 -4.31
C TYR A 178 28.67 6.41 -4.45
N ALA A 179 29.12 7.51 -3.83
CA ALA A 179 28.37 8.77 -3.79
C ALA A 179 28.10 9.35 -5.19
N MET A 180 29.05 9.28 -6.10
CA MET A 180 28.88 9.77 -7.47
C MET A 180 27.88 8.92 -8.27
N GLN A 181 27.94 7.59 -8.13
CA GLN A 181 26.99 6.68 -8.78
C GLN A 181 25.57 6.93 -8.27
N ALA A 182 25.39 7.06 -6.96
CA ALA A 182 24.07 7.34 -6.38
C ALA A 182 23.50 8.70 -6.85
N LYS A 183 24.31 9.74 -6.95
CA LYS A 183 23.91 11.03 -7.52
C LYS A 183 23.47 10.89 -8.98
N SER A 184 24.28 10.25 -9.80
CA SER A 184 23.98 10.04 -11.22
C SER A 184 22.68 9.25 -11.44
N LEU A 185 22.41 8.22 -10.63
CA LEU A 185 21.15 7.48 -10.67
C LEU A 185 19.96 8.33 -10.26
N PHE A 186 20.10 9.16 -9.24
CA PHE A 186 19.04 10.07 -8.82
C PHE A 186 18.76 11.14 -9.88
N ASP A 187 19.79 11.71 -10.52
CA ASP A 187 19.63 12.70 -11.60
C ASP A 187 18.91 12.08 -12.81
N GLU A 188 19.27 10.85 -13.18
CA GLU A 188 18.57 10.10 -14.24
C GLU A 188 17.12 9.80 -13.87
N TYR A 189 16.85 9.44 -12.63
CA TYR A 189 15.50 9.25 -12.11
C TYR A 189 14.65 10.52 -12.23
N CYS A 190 15.18 11.66 -11.79
CA CYS A 190 14.49 12.96 -11.91
C CYS A 190 14.19 13.30 -13.38
N ARG A 191 15.16 13.09 -14.28
CA ARG A 191 15.00 13.34 -15.72
C ARG A 191 13.90 12.47 -16.35
N ARG A 192 13.81 11.20 -15.94
CA ARG A 192 12.74 10.29 -16.41
C ARG A 192 11.39 10.72 -15.90
N ARG A 193 11.29 11.06 -14.62
CA ARG A 193 10.05 11.58 -14.04
C ARG A 193 9.55 12.81 -14.77
N GLU A 194 10.42 13.80 -14.98
CA GLU A 194 10.07 15.03 -15.69
C GLU A 194 9.48 14.75 -17.08
N LYS A 195 10.10 13.84 -17.83
CA LYS A 195 9.60 13.45 -19.16
C LYS A 195 8.27 12.70 -19.12
N PHE A 196 8.06 11.89 -18.08
CA PHE A 196 6.90 11.02 -17.98
C PHE A 196 5.67 11.73 -17.41
N GLU A 197 5.82 12.83 -16.67
CA GLU A 197 4.73 13.47 -15.94
C GLU A 197 3.53 13.83 -16.83
N SER A 198 3.77 14.43 -17.99
CA SER A 198 2.70 14.82 -18.92
C SER A 198 1.89 13.61 -19.39
N ARG A 199 2.54 12.47 -19.62
CA ARG A 199 1.87 11.21 -19.99
C ARG A 199 1.14 10.60 -18.80
N TYR A 200 1.73 10.61 -17.61
CA TYR A 200 1.07 10.17 -16.38
C TYR A 200 -0.25 10.89 -16.13
N ARG A 201 -0.31 12.21 -16.36
CA ARG A 201 -1.54 13.01 -16.17
C ARG A 201 -2.69 12.59 -17.10
N LEU A 202 -2.40 11.89 -18.19
CA LEU A 202 -3.39 11.36 -19.14
C LEU A 202 -3.85 9.93 -18.83
N LEU A 203 -3.18 9.22 -17.90
CA LEU A 203 -3.54 7.85 -17.55
C LEU A 203 -4.91 7.79 -16.87
N PRO A 204 -5.73 6.77 -17.16
CA PRO A 204 -6.96 6.49 -16.44
C PRO A 204 -6.70 6.33 -14.94
N LYS A 205 -7.60 6.87 -14.14
CA LYS A 205 -7.52 6.81 -12.68
C LYS A 205 -8.81 6.26 -12.09
N ALA A 206 -8.68 5.51 -10.99
CA ALA A 206 -9.78 5.02 -10.18
C ALA A 206 -9.45 5.25 -8.70
N VAL A 207 -10.42 5.01 -7.83
CA VAL A 207 -10.20 5.09 -6.38
C VAL A 207 -10.00 3.69 -5.84
N PHE A 208 -8.79 3.43 -5.32
CA PHE A 208 -8.41 2.13 -4.77
C PHE A 208 -8.28 2.16 -3.25
N GLN A 209 -8.33 0.98 -2.63
CA GLN A 209 -8.08 0.77 -1.20
C GLN A 209 -6.66 1.22 -0.79
N GLY A 210 -5.68 1.07 -1.67
CA GLY A 210 -4.35 1.68 -1.55
C GLY A 210 -3.31 0.90 -0.75
N ASP A 211 -3.66 -0.24 -0.13
CA ASP A 211 -2.71 -1.03 0.68
C ASP A 211 -3.12 -2.50 0.75
N ILE A 212 -2.74 -3.31 -0.25
CA ILE A 212 -3.06 -4.74 -0.32
C ILE A 212 -2.00 -5.64 0.34
N ASN A 213 -1.36 -5.17 1.41
CA ASN A 213 -0.50 -6.05 2.19
C ASN A 213 -1.30 -7.19 2.87
N GLU A 214 -0.64 -8.29 3.22
CA GLU A 214 -1.28 -9.50 3.76
C GLU A 214 -2.12 -9.25 5.03
N SER A 215 -1.81 -8.21 5.82
CA SER A 215 -2.58 -7.85 7.01
C SER A 215 -3.93 -7.20 6.69
N ASN A 216 -4.11 -6.68 5.48
CA ASN A 216 -5.31 -6.01 5.01
C ASN A 216 -6.18 -6.89 4.09
N ILE A 217 -5.71 -8.07 3.74
CA ILE A 217 -6.45 -9.05 2.95
C ILE A 217 -7.13 -10.04 3.89
N LEU A 218 -8.43 -10.20 3.72
CA LEU A 218 -9.25 -11.15 4.48
C LEU A 218 -9.39 -12.45 3.73
N VAL A 219 -9.27 -13.55 4.45
CA VAL A 219 -9.37 -14.89 3.89
C VAL A 219 -10.26 -15.79 4.73
N THR A 220 -10.85 -16.79 4.07
CA THR A 220 -11.58 -17.87 4.72
C THR A 220 -10.62 -18.78 5.49
N LYS A 221 -11.16 -19.74 6.26
CA LYS A 221 -10.35 -20.78 6.94
C LYS A 221 -9.54 -21.63 5.95
N ASP A 222 -10.01 -21.74 4.71
CA ASP A 222 -9.35 -22.51 3.65
C ASP A 222 -8.32 -21.68 2.86
N GLY A 223 -8.13 -20.41 3.22
CA GLY A 223 -7.18 -19.50 2.57
C GLY A 223 -7.70 -18.85 1.28
N ASP A 224 -8.99 -18.94 0.98
CA ASP A 224 -9.60 -18.28 -0.16
C ASP A 224 -9.88 -16.80 0.15
N PHE A 225 -9.83 -15.94 -0.86
CA PHE A 225 -10.13 -14.52 -0.72
C PHE A 225 -11.55 -14.29 -0.19
N ALA A 226 -11.67 -13.56 0.89
CA ALA A 226 -12.95 -13.19 1.48
C ALA A 226 -13.25 -11.68 1.34
N GLY A 227 -12.25 -10.82 1.38
CA GLY A 227 -12.44 -9.37 1.30
C GLY A 227 -11.21 -8.56 1.67
N MET A 228 -11.43 -7.29 2.01
CA MET A 228 -10.37 -6.33 2.32
C MET A 228 -10.74 -5.46 3.53
N VAL A 229 -9.72 -5.00 4.25
CA VAL A 229 -9.83 -4.03 5.36
C VAL A 229 -8.87 -2.88 5.18
N ASP A 230 -8.96 -1.92 6.07
CA ASP A 230 -8.05 -0.77 6.23
C ASP A 230 -7.93 0.11 4.97
N PHE A 231 -8.89 1.02 4.84
CA PHE A 231 -8.98 1.97 3.73
C PHE A 231 -8.27 3.31 4.02
N ASN A 232 -7.43 3.37 5.04
CA ASN A 232 -6.77 4.61 5.47
C ASN A 232 -5.80 5.19 4.43
N LEU A 233 -5.19 4.35 3.59
CA LEU A 233 -4.30 4.74 2.49
C LEU A 233 -5.01 4.85 1.14
N SER A 234 -6.34 4.69 1.11
CA SER A 234 -7.13 4.75 -0.12
C SER A 234 -7.14 6.13 -0.74
N GLY A 235 -7.28 6.16 -2.05
CA GLY A 235 -7.35 7.40 -2.82
C GLY A 235 -7.36 7.16 -4.32
N THR A 236 -7.28 8.25 -5.08
CA THR A 236 -7.16 8.23 -6.53
C THR A 236 -5.80 7.70 -6.96
N GLU A 237 -5.77 6.75 -7.88
CA GLU A 237 -4.56 6.13 -8.39
C GLU A 237 -4.75 5.56 -9.81
N THR A 238 -3.64 5.33 -10.51
CA THR A 238 -3.63 4.54 -11.75
C THR A 238 -3.60 3.05 -11.41
N ILE A 239 -4.26 2.22 -12.23
CA ILE A 239 -4.18 0.76 -12.01
C ILE A 239 -2.75 0.25 -12.19
N LEU A 240 -1.94 0.89 -13.03
CA LEU A 240 -0.55 0.52 -13.23
C LEU A 240 0.24 0.64 -11.93
N ASN A 241 0.14 1.78 -11.23
CA ASN A 241 0.83 1.96 -9.95
C ASN A 241 0.32 0.99 -8.89
N TYR A 242 -1.00 0.86 -8.78
CA TYR A 242 -1.59 -0.06 -7.82
C TYR A 242 -1.14 -1.51 -8.06
N ALA A 243 -1.09 -1.93 -9.32
CA ALA A 243 -0.55 -3.24 -9.70
C ALA A 243 0.95 -3.38 -9.36
N PHE A 244 1.76 -2.34 -9.53
CA PHE A 244 3.18 -2.37 -9.19
C PHE A 244 3.44 -2.23 -7.69
N CYS A 245 2.69 -1.37 -7.00
CA CYS A 245 2.92 -1.11 -5.60
C CYS A 245 2.78 -2.37 -4.75
N GLU A 246 1.89 -3.26 -5.09
CA GLU A 246 1.56 -4.38 -4.23
C GLU A 246 2.01 -5.75 -4.78
N SER A 247 2.39 -5.81 -6.07
CA SER A 247 2.68 -7.08 -6.72
C SER A 247 4.12 -7.57 -6.57
N PHE A 248 5.03 -6.75 -6.07
CA PHE A 248 6.45 -7.07 -6.03
C PHE A 248 6.92 -7.43 -4.63
N CYS A 249 7.50 -8.59 -4.52
CA CYS A 249 7.98 -9.27 -3.33
C CYS A 249 8.54 -8.37 -2.23
N SER A 250 8.11 -8.59 -1.01
CA SER A 250 8.89 -8.24 0.17
C SER A 250 10.25 -8.95 0.11
N LEU A 251 11.32 -8.22 0.36
CA LEU A 251 12.61 -8.79 0.67
C LEU A 251 12.65 -8.95 2.19
N ASP A 252 12.54 -10.17 2.68
CA ASP A 252 12.43 -10.44 4.11
C ASP A 252 13.79 -10.79 4.73
N ASP A 253 14.78 -11.17 3.90
CA ASP A 253 16.05 -11.71 4.31
C ASP A 253 17.20 -11.17 3.43
N ASP A 254 18.36 -10.91 4.02
CA ASP A 254 19.57 -10.46 3.32
C ASP A 254 20.15 -11.52 2.35
N SER A 255 19.85 -12.81 2.56
CA SER A 255 20.17 -13.86 1.59
C SER A 255 19.52 -13.65 0.21
N GLN A 256 18.43 -12.88 0.14
CA GLN A 256 17.74 -12.57 -1.11
C GLN A 256 18.42 -11.44 -1.92
N ILE A 257 19.35 -10.70 -1.31
CA ILE A 257 20.09 -9.63 -2.00
C ILE A 257 20.97 -10.19 -3.12
N ASP A 258 21.64 -11.29 -2.90
CA ASP A 258 22.48 -11.94 -3.92
C ASP A 258 21.66 -12.43 -5.11
N MET A 259 20.35 -12.62 -4.93
CA MET A 259 19.40 -13.03 -5.97
C MET A 259 18.73 -11.85 -6.70
N LEU A 260 19.02 -10.60 -6.34
CA LEU A 260 18.37 -9.44 -6.96
C LEU A 260 18.56 -9.37 -8.46
N LEU A 261 19.79 -9.69 -8.94
CA LEU A 261 20.16 -9.69 -10.34
C LEU A 261 20.27 -11.12 -10.93
N ASP A 262 19.89 -12.14 -10.17
CA ASP A 262 19.88 -13.51 -10.67
C ASP A 262 18.82 -13.71 -11.76
N THR A 263 19.24 -14.23 -12.89
CA THR A 263 18.40 -14.35 -14.10
C THR A 263 17.18 -15.24 -13.88
N GLU A 264 17.30 -16.34 -13.14
CA GLU A 264 16.17 -17.25 -12.90
C GLU A 264 15.19 -16.65 -11.87
N ALA A 265 15.71 -15.96 -10.86
CA ALA A 265 14.86 -15.22 -9.91
C ALA A 265 14.08 -14.08 -10.61
N LEU A 266 14.72 -13.37 -11.55
CA LEU A 266 14.07 -12.33 -12.36
C LEU A 266 12.97 -12.93 -13.25
N LYS A 267 13.23 -14.04 -13.96
CA LYS A 267 12.21 -14.74 -14.77
C LYS A 267 11.00 -15.19 -13.94
N LYS A 268 11.23 -15.74 -12.75
CA LYS A 268 10.13 -16.14 -11.84
C LYS A 268 9.28 -14.96 -11.41
N ARG A 269 9.91 -13.82 -11.09
CA ARG A 269 9.19 -12.57 -10.74
C ARG A 269 8.37 -12.06 -11.93
N ASP A 270 8.94 -12.06 -13.13
CA ASP A 270 8.25 -11.64 -14.35
C ASP A 270 7.04 -12.53 -14.65
N ALA A 271 7.21 -13.84 -14.58
CA ALA A 271 6.12 -14.79 -14.78
C ALA A 271 4.98 -14.57 -13.77
N ARG A 272 5.31 -14.31 -12.50
CA ARG A 272 4.32 -13.99 -11.47
C ARG A 272 3.62 -12.66 -11.73
N THR A 273 4.36 -11.66 -12.17
CA THR A 273 3.80 -10.35 -12.55
C THR A 273 2.85 -10.50 -13.74
N ALA A 274 3.26 -11.19 -14.80
CA ALA A 274 2.40 -11.48 -15.96
C ALA A 274 1.12 -12.21 -15.56
N GLN A 275 1.22 -13.21 -14.66
CA GLN A 275 0.07 -13.93 -14.14
C GLN A 275 -0.91 -12.99 -13.42
N ARG A 276 -0.44 -12.11 -12.55
CA ARG A 276 -1.25 -11.14 -11.81
C ARG A 276 -1.92 -10.13 -12.73
N LEU A 277 -1.17 -9.60 -13.71
CA LEU A 277 -1.71 -8.72 -14.73
C LEU A 277 -2.76 -9.44 -15.60
N GLY A 278 -2.56 -10.72 -15.91
CA GLY A 278 -3.56 -11.55 -16.57
C GLY A 278 -4.86 -11.71 -15.76
N TRP A 279 -4.77 -11.82 -14.43
CA TRP A 279 -5.96 -11.85 -13.57
C TRP A 279 -6.68 -10.50 -13.52
N ILE A 280 -5.96 -9.38 -13.44
CA ILE A 280 -6.53 -8.04 -13.59
C ILE A 280 -7.24 -7.91 -14.95
N GLY A 281 -6.60 -8.39 -16.01
CA GLY A 281 -7.10 -8.35 -17.39
C GLY A 281 -8.40 -9.11 -17.64
N LYS A 282 -8.83 -9.98 -16.71
CA LYS A 282 -10.15 -10.65 -16.81
C LYS A 282 -11.33 -9.67 -16.68
N HIS A 283 -11.14 -8.56 -16.00
CA HIS A 283 -12.19 -7.58 -15.75
C HIS A 283 -11.84 -6.18 -16.28
N TYR A 284 -10.56 -5.87 -16.43
CA TYR A 284 -10.09 -4.56 -16.88
C TYR A 284 -9.33 -4.65 -18.20
N ARG A 285 -9.74 -3.87 -19.19
CA ARG A 285 -9.03 -3.76 -20.46
C ARG A 285 -8.08 -2.57 -20.39
N PHE A 286 -6.79 -2.84 -20.36
CA PHE A 286 -5.77 -1.81 -20.41
C PHE A 286 -5.91 -0.98 -21.70
N THR A 287 -5.93 0.33 -21.56
CA THR A 287 -5.99 1.29 -22.66
C THR A 287 -4.65 1.35 -23.42
N ASP A 288 -4.65 1.89 -24.63
CA ASP A 288 -3.42 1.99 -25.41
C ASP A 288 -2.38 2.89 -24.71
N ILE A 289 -2.81 4.00 -24.08
CA ILE A 289 -1.91 4.87 -23.33
C ILE A 289 -1.30 4.16 -22.10
N GLU A 290 -2.04 3.28 -21.42
CA GLU A 290 -1.49 2.47 -20.32
C GLU A 290 -0.45 1.48 -20.84
N LYS A 291 -0.72 0.80 -21.95
CA LYS A 291 0.22 -0.13 -22.58
C LYS A 291 1.50 0.56 -23.02
N GLU A 292 1.40 1.70 -23.66
CA GLU A 292 2.55 2.51 -24.08
C GLU A 292 3.34 3.08 -22.89
N SER A 293 2.69 3.32 -21.77
CA SER A 293 3.29 3.89 -20.57
C SER A 293 3.88 2.85 -19.63
N PHE A 294 3.49 1.59 -19.79
CA PHE A 294 3.70 0.53 -18.81
C PHE A 294 5.16 0.36 -18.39
N ASN A 295 6.05 0.23 -19.38
CA ASN A 295 7.47 0.01 -19.12
C ASN A 295 8.15 1.22 -18.46
N GLU A 296 7.88 2.43 -18.95
CA GLU A 296 8.47 3.64 -18.36
C GLU A 296 7.93 3.90 -16.94
N TYR A 297 6.65 3.66 -16.74
CA TYR A 297 6.04 3.75 -15.41
C TYR A 297 6.72 2.79 -14.42
N TYR A 298 6.89 1.54 -14.83
CA TYR A 298 7.60 0.53 -14.04
C TYR A 298 9.03 0.97 -13.72
N ASN A 299 9.78 1.43 -14.71
CA ASN A 299 11.18 1.84 -14.55
C ASN A 299 11.36 3.06 -13.62
N ILE A 300 10.31 3.86 -13.44
CA ILE A 300 10.28 4.93 -12.44
C ILE A 300 9.95 4.39 -11.05
N VAL A 301 8.91 3.57 -10.92
CA VAL A 301 8.41 3.12 -9.61
C VAL A 301 9.28 2.05 -8.99
N ALA A 302 9.63 1.00 -9.73
CA ALA A 302 10.23 -0.21 -9.17
C ALA A 302 11.57 0.02 -8.44
N PRO A 303 12.49 0.87 -8.93
CA PRO A 303 13.79 1.07 -8.29
C PRO A 303 13.70 1.63 -6.87
N PHE A 304 12.68 2.43 -6.59
CA PHE A 304 12.57 3.21 -5.36
C PHE A 304 11.27 2.95 -4.59
N ARG A 305 10.67 1.79 -4.76
CA ARG A 305 9.50 1.41 -3.98
C ARG A 305 9.81 1.37 -2.49
N TRP A 306 8.82 1.75 -1.69
CA TRP A 306 8.96 1.78 -0.24
C TRP A 306 9.50 0.47 0.34
N THR A 307 9.03 -0.69 -0.12
CA THR A 307 9.48 -2.00 0.36
C THR A 307 10.96 -2.22 0.10
N TYR A 308 11.45 -1.96 -1.12
CA TYR A 308 12.88 -2.06 -1.44
C TYR A 308 13.70 -0.99 -0.74
N HIS A 309 13.26 0.26 -0.79
CA HIS A 309 13.91 1.37 -0.11
C HIS A 309 14.09 1.10 1.39
N SER A 310 13.01 0.72 2.08
CA SER A 310 13.01 0.43 3.50
C SER A 310 13.98 -0.70 3.84
N PHE A 311 13.96 -1.78 3.05
CA PHE A 311 14.86 -2.91 3.22
C PHE A 311 16.32 -2.52 2.96
N PHE A 312 16.63 -1.84 1.86
CA PHE A 312 17.99 -1.40 1.52
C PHE A 312 18.58 -0.48 2.58
N LEU A 313 17.80 0.50 3.03
CA LEU A 313 18.28 1.39 4.10
C LEU A 313 18.44 0.66 5.42
N SER A 314 17.55 -0.26 5.77
CA SER A 314 17.72 -1.10 6.97
C SER A 314 19.00 -1.93 6.90
N LEU A 315 19.26 -2.59 5.76
CA LEU A 315 20.46 -3.37 5.51
C LEU A 315 21.75 -2.53 5.64
N LEU A 316 21.73 -1.33 5.11
CA LEU A 316 22.90 -0.44 5.12
C LEU A 316 23.14 0.25 6.46
N LYS A 317 22.07 0.52 7.25
CA LYS A 317 22.09 1.30 8.49
C LYS A 317 22.17 0.43 9.73
N ASN A 318 21.41 -0.66 9.79
CA ASN A 318 21.22 -1.48 11.00
C ASN A 318 22.35 -2.49 11.15
N ARG A 319 23.42 -2.07 11.84
CA ARG A 319 24.61 -2.89 12.10
C ARG A 319 24.38 -4.04 13.08
N GLU A 320 23.39 -3.92 13.93
CA GLU A 320 23.01 -4.99 14.87
C GLU A 320 22.36 -6.15 14.13
N LYS A 321 21.37 -5.85 13.30
CA LYS A 321 20.66 -6.86 12.49
C LYS A 321 21.50 -7.37 11.31
N TYR A 322 22.25 -6.47 10.66
CA TYR A 322 23.05 -6.74 9.45
C TYR A 322 24.48 -6.23 9.61
N PRO A 323 25.37 -6.97 10.36
CA PRO A 323 26.74 -6.52 10.64
C PRO A 323 27.56 -6.19 9.39
N GLU A 324 27.36 -6.94 8.32
CA GLU A 324 28.05 -6.81 7.03
C GLU A 324 27.22 -6.13 5.94
N GLY A 325 26.04 -5.57 6.28
CA GLY A 325 25.07 -5.06 5.30
C GLY A 325 25.66 -4.08 4.27
N ARG A 326 26.69 -3.31 4.63
CA ARG A 326 27.38 -2.38 3.69
C ARG A 326 28.13 -3.04 2.55
N LYS A 327 28.45 -4.32 2.62
CA LYS A 327 29.08 -5.06 1.49
C LYS A 327 28.16 -5.07 0.26
N TYR A 328 26.85 -4.99 0.47
CA TYR A 328 25.83 -5.00 -0.57
C TYR A 328 25.60 -3.63 -1.25
N ALA A 329 26.30 -2.57 -0.81
CA ALA A 329 26.06 -1.22 -1.34
C ALA A 329 26.23 -1.11 -2.86
N GLY A 330 27.19 -1.84 -3.46
CA GLY A 330 27.36 -1.87 -4.92
C GLY A 330 26.20 -2.55 -5.63
N ILE A 331 25.85 -3.78 -5.21
CA ILE A 331 24.79 -4.56 -5.86
C ILE A 331 23.42 -3.88 -5.77
N ILE A 332 23.14 -3.12 -4.70
CA ILE A 332 21.93 -2.33 -4.58
C ILE A 332 21.86 -1.26 -5.68
N LEU A 333 22.94 -0.50 -5.90
CA LEU A 333 22.97 0.52 -6.96
C LEU A 333 22.92 -0.10 -8.36
N ASP A 334 23.58 -1.23 -8.57
CA ASP A 334 23.53 -1.95 -9.84
C ASP A 334 22.13 -2.48 -10.12
N TRP A 335 21.40 -2.95 -9.08
CA TRP A 335 20.02 -3.33 -9.21
C TRP A 335 19.10 -2.14 -9.53
N ILE A 336 19.27 -0.99 -8.84
CA ILE A 336 18.55 0.25 -9.14
C ILE A 336 18.78 0.66 -10.60
N ALA A 337 20.03 0.68 -11.04
CA ALA A 337 20.40 0.98 -12.43
C ALA A 337 19.70 0.04 -13.42
N PHE A 338 19.73 -1.27 -13.14
CA PHE A 338 19.09 -2.29 -13.97
C PHE A 338 17.56 -2.07 -14.06
N GLN A 339 16.89 -1.82 -12.94
CA GLN A 339 15.44 -1.55 -12.93
C GLN A 339 15.10 -0.30 -13.74
N MET A 340 15.93 0.73 -13.67
CA MET A 340 15.68 2.00 -14.37
C MET A 340 15.94 1.91 -15.88
N THR A 341 16.91 1.15 -16.33
CA THR A 341 17.41 1.24 -17.71
C THR A 341 17.54 -0.08 -18.45
N GLY A 342 17.72 -1.17 -17.76
CA GLY A 342 17.96 -2.49 -18.33
C GLY A 342 16.76 -3.41 -18.36
N LYS A 343 15.72 -3.10 -17.58
CA LYS A 343 14.52 -3.93 -17.46
C LYS A 343 13.46 -3.51 -18.46
N ASP A 344 13.03 -4.43 -19.31
CA ASP A 344 11.86 -4.29 -20.18
C ASP A 344 10.78 -5.29 -19.76
N ILE A 345 9.59 -4.76 -19.43
CA ILE A 345 8.42 -5.55 -19.01
C ILE A 345 7.23 -5.35 -19.96
N SER A 346 7.43 -4.73 -21.11
CA SER A 346 6.33 -4.40 -22.04
C SER A 346 5.52 -5.64 -22.46
N SER A 347 6.15 -6.79 -22.52
CA SER A 347 5.53 -8.08 -22.88
C SER A 347 4.70 -8.73 -21.77
N LEU A 348 4.69 -8.18 -20.55
CA LEU A 348 3.97 -8.77 -19.41
C LEU A 348 2.50 -8.37 -19.36
N LEU A 349 2.11 -7.28 -20.04
CA LEU A 349 0.70 -6.89 -20.15
C LEU A 349 -0.06 -7.81 -21.09
N PRO A 350 -1.27 -8.22 -20.71
CA PRO A 350 -2.12 -9.07 -21.54
C PRO A 350 -2.69 -8.34 -22.78
#